data_58c0b6615a06f9be610e217127e583b5
#
_entry.id   58c0b6615a06f9be610e217127e583b5
#
_cell.length_a   1.000
_cell.length_b   1.000
_cell.length_c   1.000
_cell.angle_alpha   90.00
_cell.angle_beta   90.00
_cell.angle_gamma   90.00
#
_symmetry.space_group_name_H-M   'P 1'
#
loop_
_entity.id
_entity.type
_entity.pdbx_description
1 polymer ?
#
loop_
_entity_poly.entity_id
_entity_poly.type
_entity_poly.pdbx_seq_one_letter_code
_entity_poly.pdbx_strand_id
1 'polypeptide(L)'
;MLSSVLRTRIAAVSGRQIAYGGAVNVLAPKPAKLAIEVVHDLVCPWCYLGVRRLLRTLARRPDLPVELAWRPFLLNPDMPRAGMPRADYVMRKFGGEERARRLYGSITDIGQAEGVKFRFERMRRTPSSVDAHRLVRWSSRFGRAAELVEALFAAHFTDGRDIGDMSVLVAIAASCGLRAGAAHAFLASDCDTDAIHADNLRAHRLGINGVPCFVIAGRHAIAGAQEPEVIERLLDVAAVEAQFLGVGE
;
A
#
# COMPACT_ATOMS: atom_id res chain seq x y z
N MET A 1 77.35 -5.69 43.72
CA MET A 1 76.85 -6.40 44.92
C MET A 1 75.44 -6.84 44.60
N LEU A 2 75.26 -8.17 44.64
CA LEU A 2 74.03 -8.89 44.90
C LEU A 2 72.84 -8.65 43.97
N SER A 3 72.16 -9.58 43.41
CA SER A 3 72.14 -11.06 43.48
C SER A 3 71.12 -11.46 42.37
N SER A 4 71.46 -12.22 41.45
CA SER A 4 71.13 -13.59 41.05
C SER A 4 69.87 -14.17 41.71
N VAL A 5 69.19 -14.96 40.85
CA VAL A 5 68.25 -16.06 41.17
C VAL A 5 66.76 -15.62 41.03
N LEU A 6 66.07 -15.91 39.95
CA LEU A 6 65.43 -17.21 39.77
C LEU A 6 64.99 -17.37 38.27
N ARG A 7 65.72 -18.20 37.55
CA ARG A 7 65.23 -18.75 36.30
C ARG A 7 64.39 -19.98 36.63
N THR A 8 63.09 -19.82 36.60
CA THR A 8 62.21 -21.00 36.62
C THR A 8 61.82 -21.32 35.16
N ARG A 9 62.26 -22.48 34.73
CA ARG A 9 61.91 -23.13 33.49
C ARG A 9 60.42 -23.36 33.48
N ILE A 10 59.70 -22.70 32.60
CA ILE A 10 58.37 -23.12 32.20
C ILE A 10 58.51 -23.90 30.90
N ALA A 11 58.20 -25.19 30.99
CA ALA A 11 58.21 -26.13 29.90
C ALA A 11 57.22 -25.62 28.79
N ALA A 12 57.71 -25.68 27.55
CA ALA A 12 56.89 -25.45 26.37
C ALA A 12 55.84 -26.58 26.29
N VAL A 13 54.61 -26.26 26.69
CA VAL A 13 53.45 -27.05 26.32
C VAL A 13 53.09 -26.61 24.91
N SER A 14 53.31 -27.50 23.95
CA SER A 14 52.85 -27.35 22.59
C SER A 14 51.30 -27.31 22.60
N GLY A 15 50.78 -26.12 22.78
CA GLY A 15 49.35 -25.86 22.65
C GLY A 15 48.94 -26.00 21.20
N ARG A 16 48.20 -27.04 20.89
CA ARG A 16 47.42 -27.11 19.69
C ARG A 16 46.56 -25.84 19.65
N GLN A 17 46.81 -24.98 18.68
CA GLN A 17 45.94 -23.88 18.32
C GLN A 17 44.61 -24.48 17.85
N ILE A 18 43.62 -24.51 18.73
CA ILE A 18 42.24 -24.79 18.33
C ILE A 18 41.81 -23.53 17.59
N ALA A 19 41.83 -23.60 16.27
CA ALA A 19 41.22 -22.59 15.41
C ALA A 19 39.71 -22.62 15.67
N TYR A 20 39.22 -21.73 16.53
CA TYR A 20 37.79 -21.35 16.57
C TYR A 20 37.49 -20.48 15.34
N GLY A 21 37.57 -21.07 14.17
CA GLY A 21 37.24 -20.48 12.90
C GLY A 21 35.87 -20.98 12.41
N GLY A 22 34.88 -20.90 13.25
CA GLY A 22 33.50 -20.99 12.85
C GLY A 22 32.89 -19.63 13.12
N ALA A 23 32.85 -18.75 12.11
CA ALA A 23 31.90 -17.65 12.13
C ALA A 23 30.51 -18.29 12.27
N VAL A 24 30.00 -18.33 13.51
CA VAL A 24 28.59 -18.62 13.74
C VAL A 24 27.87 -17.48 13.04
N ASN A 25 27.37 -17.77 11.84
CA ASN A 25 26.52 -16.86 11.10
C ASN A 25 25.19 -16.83 11.85
N VAL A 26 25.18 -16.09 12.97
CA VAL A 26 23.94 -15.75 13.65
C VAL A 26 23.19 -14.89 12.65
N LEU A 27 22.28 -15.52 11.89
CA LEU A 27 21.32 -14.80 11.09
C LEU A 27 20.62 -13.86 12.07
N ALA A 28 21.03 -12.59 12.07
CA ALA A 28 20.31 -11.58 12.81
C ALA A 28 18.83 -11.71 12.42
N PRO A 29 17.92 -11.80 13.37
CA PRO A 29 16.50 -11.93 13.05
C PRO A 29 16.16 -10.80 12.08
N LYS A 30 15.55 -11.18 10.95
CA LYS A 30 15.17 -10.20 9.93
C LYS A 30 14.27 -9.16 10.62
N PRO A 31 14.58 -7.87 10.55
CA PRO A 31 13.83 -6.87 11.27
C PRO A 31 12.34 -7.02 10.94
N ALA A 32 11.51 -7.02 11.96
CA ALA A 32 10.06 -7.10 11.78
C ALA A 32 9.61 -5.97 10.86
N LYS A 33 8.84 -6.31 9.83
CA LYS A 33 8.33 -5.31 8.91
C LYS A 33 7.24 -4.48 9.57
N LEU A 34 7.30 -3.17 9.40
CA LEU A 34 6.24 -2.29 9.82
C LEU A 34 4.99 -2.51 8.95
N ALA A 35 3.91 -3.02 9.54
CA ALA A 35 2.67 -3.25 8.83
C ALA A 35 1.93 -1.94 8.59
N ILE A 36 1.52 -1.68 7.35
CA ILE A 36 0.72 -0.52 6.96
C ILE A 36 -0.51 -1.01 6.20
N GLU A 37 -1.69 -0.85 6.79
CA GLU A 37 -2.95 -1.07 6.09
C GLU A 37 -3.34 0.20 5.33
N VAL A 38 -3.55 0.08 4.03
CA VAL A 38 -3.99 1.16 3.14
C VAL A 38 -5.47 0.96 2.84
N VAL A 39 -6.32 1.68 3.55
CA VAL A 39 -7.77 1.66 3.33
C VAL A 39 -8.12 2.67 2.24
N HIS A 40 -8.64 2.20 1.11
CA HIS A 40 -8.78 3.01 -0.09
C HIS A 40 -9.94 2.57 -0.97
N ASP A 41 -10.39 3.46 -1.84
CA ASP A 41 -11.27 3.12 -2.96
C ASP A 41 -10.64 3.60 -4.28
N LEU A 42 -10.65 2.73 -5.28
CA LEU A 42 -10.04 2.97 -6.59
C LEU A 42 -10.78 4.02 -7.45
N VAL A 43 -11.99 4.40 -7.01
CA VAL A 43 -12.77 5.52 -7.60
C VAL A 43 -12.66 6.82 -6.81
N CYS A 44 -11.77 6.87 -5.81
CA CYS A 44 -11.52 8.03 -4.98
C CYS A 44 -10.28 8.79 -5.46
N PRO A 45 -10.40 10.02 -5.98
CA PRO A 45 -9.22 10.76 -6.45
C PRO A 45 -8.27 11.16 -5.31
N TRP A 46 -8.80 11.39 -4.09
CA TRP A 46 -7.97 11.62 -2.91
C TRP A 46 -7.15 10.39 -2.51
N CYS A 47 -7.69 9.17 -2.77
CA CYS A 47 -6.93 7.94 -2.56
C CYS A 47 -5.74 7.85 -3.53
N TYR A 48 -5.92 8.26 -4.78
CA TYR A 48 -4.80 8.30 -5.73
C TYR A 48 -3.66 9.20 -5.22
N LEU A 49 -3.97 10.43 -4.77
CA LEU A 49 -2.97 11.33 -4.21
C LEU A 49 -2.32 10.77 -2.95
N GLY A 50 -3.14 10.28 -2.00
CA GLY A 50 -2.62 9.76 -0.74
C GLY A 50 -1.73 8.54 -0.91
N VAL A 51 -2.11 7.61 -1.80
CA VAL A 51 -1.29 6.44 -2.13
C VAL A 51 0.03 6.86 -2.80
N ARG A 52 -0.01 7.79 -3.75
CA ARG A 52 1.21 8.34 -4.38
C ARG A 52 2.16 8.94 -3.34
N ARG A 53 1.64 9.76 -2.43
CA ARG A 53 2.42 10.37 -1.35
C ARG A 53 3.03 9.31 -0.44
N LEU A 54 2.24 8.33 -0.01
CA LEU A 54 2.75 7.21 0.79
C LEU A 54 3.86 6.45 0.07
N LEU A 55 3.64 6.01 -1.16
CA LEU A 55 4.64 5.21 -1.90
C LEU A 55 5.93 6.01 -2.16
N ARG A 56 5.83 7.31 -2.46
CA ARG A 56 7.01 8.19 -2.61
C ARG A 56 7.75 8.37 -1.29
N THR A 57 7.04 8.51 -0.18
CA THR A 57 7.64 8.58 1.16
C THR A 57 8.39 7.30 1.48
N LEU A 58 7.77 6.14 1.25
CA LEU A 58 8.41 4.84 1.48
C LEU A 58 9.63 4.61 0.58
N ALA A 59 9.60 5.08 -0.67
CA ALA A 59 10.75 4.98 -1.58
C ALA A 59 11.98 5.78 -1.10
N ARG A 60 11.79 6.82 -0.28
CA ARG A 60 12.87 7.59 0.37
C ARG A 60 13.38 6.94 1.65
N ARG A 61 12.71 5.91 2.14
CA ARG A 61 12.99 5.22 3.39
C ARG A 61 13.32 3.73 3.17
N PRO A 62 14.37 3.42 2.39
CA PRO A 62 14.79 2.04 2.16
C PRO A 62 15.31 1.34 3.44
N ASP A 63 15.64 2.13 4.45
CA ASP A 63 16.01 1.71 5.80
C ASP A 63 14.85 1.10 6.58
N LEU A 64 13.61 1.46 6.24
CA LEU A 64 12.41 1.02 6.94
C LEU A 64 11.74 -0.14 6.20
N PRO A 65 11.88 -1.38 6.66
CA PRO A 65 11.18 -2.51 6.06
C PRO A 65 9.68 -2.41 6.35
N VAL A 66 8.87 -2.28 5.31
CA VAL A 66 7.40 -2.18 5.42
C VAL A 66 6.71 -3.34 4.74
N GLU A 67 5.51 -3.63 5.21
CA GLU A 67 4.56 -4.53 4.55
C GLU A 67 3.24 -3.79 4.33
N LEU A 68 2.83 -3.65 3.05
CA LEU A 68 1.59 -2.99 2.68
C LEU A 68 0.45 -4.00 2.56
N ALA A 69 -0.64 -3.75 3.29
CA ALA A 69 -1.89 -4.48 3.17
C ALA A 69 -2.96 -3.56 2.56
N TRP A 70 -3.43 -3.90 1.37
CA TRP A 70 -4.45 -3.12 0.65
C TRP A 70 -5.83 -3.52 1.12
N ARG A 71 -6.56 -2.56 1.72
CA ARG A 71 -7.90 -2.79 2.28
C ARG A 71 -8.95 -2.03 1.46
N PRO A 72 -9.91 -2.74 0.90
CA PRO A 72 -10.98 -2.09 0.16
C PRO A 72 -11.90 -1.27 1.06
N PHE A 73 -12.29 -0.13 0.54
CA PHE A 73 -13.39 0.69 1.02
C PHE A 73 -14.26 1.05 -0.18
N LEU A 74 -15.57 0.97 -0.04
CA LEU A 74 -16.50 1.24 -1.12
C LEU A 74 -17.22 2.57 -0.85
N LEU A 75 -16.83 3.62 -1.56
CA LEU A 75 -17.52 4.93 -1.52
C LEU A 75 -18.94 4.86 -2.07
N ASN A 76 -19.19 3.86 -2.90
CA ASN A 76 -20.48 3.64 -3.55
C ASN A 76 -20.83 2.14 -3.44
N PRO A 77 -21.17 1.63 -2.22
CA PRO A 77 -21.41 0.20 -2.02
C PRO A 77 -22.61 -0.33 -2.83
N ASP A 78 -23.57 0.55 -3.14
CA ASP A 78 -24.77 0.23 -3.91
C ASP A 78 -24.61 0.47 -5.42
N MET A 79 -23.38 0.72 -5.90
CA MET A 79 -23.13 0.89 -7.33
C MET A 79 -23.44 -0.39 -8.09
N PRO A 80 -24.29 -0.37 -9.10
CA PRO A 80 -24.52 -1.53 -9.95
C PRO A 80 -23.20 -2.08 -10.50
N ARG A 81 -23.08 -3.41 -10.66
CA ARG A 81 -21.85 -4.03 -11.19
C ARG A 81 -21.43 -3.44 -12.54
N ALA A 82 -22.40 -3.07 -13.38
CA ALA A 82 -22.16 -2.40 -14.66
C ALA A 82 -21.72 -0.94 -14.51
N GLY A 83 -21.67 -0.39 -13.29
CA GLY A 83 -21.46 1.03 -13.06
C GLY A 83 -22.63 1.89 -13.57
N MET A 84 -22.39 3.19 -13.69
CA MET A 84 -23.38 4.13 -14.26
C MET A 84 -22.71 5.17 -15.16
N PRO A 85 -23.48 5.86 -16.03
CA PRO A 85 -22.97 7.01 -16.77
C PRO A 85 -22.42 8.08 -15.84
N ARG A 86 -21.31 8.70 -16.23
CA ARG A 86 -20.65 9.72 -15.40
C ARG A 86 -21.55 10.90 -15.07
N ALA A 87 -22.36 11.35 -16.03
CA ALA A 87 -23.30 12.47 -15.83
C ALA A 87 -24.32 12.16 -14.72
N ASP A 88 -24.87 10.93 -14.71
CA ASP A 88 -25.84 10.51 -13.70
C ASP A 88 -25.21 10.44 -12.32
N TYR A 89 -23.99 9.93 -12.24
CA TYR A 89 -23.24 9.91 -10.99
C TYR A 89 -22.97 11.31 -10.44
N VAL A 90 -22.51 12.21 -11.32
CA VAL A 90 -22.21 13.61 -10.95
C VAL A 90 -23.45 14.32 -10.46
N MET A 91 -24.60 14.11 -11.13
CA MET A 91 -25.87 14.68 -10.71
C MET A 91 -26.27 14.16 -9.32
N ARG A 92 -26.20 12.85 -9.11
CA ARG A 92 -26.58 12.23 -7.81
C ARG A 92 -25.67 12.62 -6.67
N LYS A 93 -24.35 12.61 -6.90
CA LYS A 93 -23.34 12.77 -5.84
C LYS A 93 -23.10 14.24 -5.50
N PHE A 94 -23.13 15.12 -6.49
CA PHE A 94 -22.70 16.51 -6.36
C PHE A 94 -23.79 17.54 -6.67
N GLY A 95 -24.92 17.09 -7.22
CA GLY A 95 -26.01 17.99 -7.63
C GLY A 95 -25.73 18.72 -8.95
N GLY A 96 -24.80 18.21 -9.77
CA GLY A 96 -24.52 18.70 -11.11
C GLY A 96 -23.06 18.96 -11.41
N GLU A 97 -22.77 19.15 -12.69
CA GLU A 97 -21.43 19.23 -13.27
C GLU A 97 -20.62 20.42 -12.75
N GLU A 98 -21.26 21.57 -12.56
CA GLU A 98 -20.55 22.77 -12.10
C GLU A 98 -20.02 22.64 -10.67
N ARG A 99 -20.81 22.00 -9.79
CA ARG A 99 -20.37 21.74 -8.42
C ARG A 99 -19.26 20.69 -8.38
N ALA A 100 -19.37 19.65 -9.22
CA ALA A 100 -18.32 18.66 -9.39
C ALA A 100 -17.02 19.30 -9.91
N ARG A 101 -17.10 20.19 -10.90
CA ARG A 101 -15.94 20.90 -11.45
C ARG A 101 -15.22 21.73 -10.41
N ARG A 102 -15.94 22.44 -9.55
CA ARG A 102 -15.31 23.20 -8.44
C ARG A 102 -14.56 22.28 -7.48
N LEU A 103 -15.17 21.16 -7.08
CA LEU A 103 -14.54 20.18 -6.19
C LEU A 103 -13.33 19.49 -6.84
N TYR A 104 -13.41 19.16 -8.13
CA TYR A 104 -12.33 18.54 -8.86
C TYR A 104 -11.23 19.52 -9.25
N GLY A 105 -11.51 20.82 -9.34
CA GLY A 105 -10.51 21.85 -9.61
C GLY A 105 -9.38 21.81 -8.60
N SER A 106 -9.71 21.93 -7.30
CA SER A 106 -8.72 21.92 -6.24
C SER A 106 -7.86 20.65 -6.24
N ILE A 107 -8.47 19.47 -6.48
CA ILE A 107 -7.71 18.21 -6.50
C ILE A 107 -6.85 18.09 -7.77
N THR A 108 -7.27 18.70 -8.87
CA THR A 108 -6.49 18.75 -10.12
C THR A 108 -5.23 19.57 -9.91
N ASP A 109 -5.33 20.73 -9.26
CA ASP A 109 -4.20 21.62 -8.96
C ASP A 109 -3.18 20.93 -8.04
N ILE A 110 -3.66 20.31 -6.95
CA ILE A 110 -2.82 19.52 -6.05
C ILE A 110 -2.17 18.35 -6.80
N GLY A 111 -2.97 17.64 -7.62
CA GLY A 111 -2.48 16.51 -8.41
C GLY A 111 -1.35 16.91 -9.35
N GLN A 112 -1.47 18.06 -10.00
CA GLN A 112 -0.44 18.55 -10.91
C GLN A 112 0.89 18.79 -10.18
N ALA A 113 0.86 19.34 -8.97
CA ALA A 113 2.05 19.51 -8.12
C ALA A 113 2.68 18.17 -7.71
N GLU A 114 1.87 17.12 -7.59
CA GLU A 114 2.29 15.75 -7.26
C GLU A 114 2.64 14.89 -8.48
N GLY A 115 2.58 15.45 -9.68
CA GLY A 115 2.82 14.72 -10.93
C GLY A 115 1.66 13.79 -11.34
N VAL A 116 0.46 14.01 -10.80
CA VAL A 116 -0.76 13.31 -11.18
C VAL A 116 -1.59 14.17 -12.12
N LYS A 117 -1.81 13.67 -13.33
CA LYS A 117 -2.61 14.38 -14.35
C LYS A 117 -4.04 13.87 -14.30
N PHE A 118 -4.89 14.49 -13.48
CA PHE A 118 -6.31 14.19 -13.49
C PHE A 118 -6.97 14.66 -14.79
N ARG A 119 -7.75 13.79 -15.41
CA ARG A 119 -8.46 14.00 -16.67
C ARG A 119 -9.92 13.59 -16.52
N PHE A 120 -10.63 14.23 -15.59
CA PHE A 120 -12.02 13.92 -15.27
C PHE A 120 -12.94 14.02 -16.50
N GLU A 121 -12.59 14.86 -17.46
CA GLU A 121 -13.32 15.04 -18.73
C GLU A 121 -13.27 13.81 -19.65
N ARG A 122 -12.30 12.90 -19.44
CA ARG A 122 -12.19 11.65 -20.20
C ARG A 122 -13.09 10.54 -19.65
N MET A 123 -13.51 10.68 -18.40
CA MET A 123 -14.30 9.64 -17.73
C MET A 123 -15.71 9.63 -18.27
N ARG A 124 -16.14 8.55 -18.91
CA ARG A 124 -17.49 8.37 -19.45
C ARG A 124 -18.43 7.66 -18.48
N ARG A 125 -17.88 6.85 -17.60
CA ARG A 125 -18.61 6.04 -16.62
C ARG A 125 -17.97 6.17 -15.24
N THR A 126 -18.80 5.95 -14.20
CA THR A 126 -18.32 5.69 -12.84
C THR A 126 -18.56 4.21 -12.57
N PRO A 127 -17.51 3.41 -12.44
CA PRO A 127 -17.62 1.97 -12.25
C PRO A 127 -18.01 1.58 -10.83
N SER A 128 -18.45 0.33 -10.67
CA SER A 128 -18.26 -0.39 -9.40
C SER A 128 -16.77 -0.69 -9.22
N SER A 129 -16.21 -0.43 -8.05
CA SER A 129 -14.81 -0.72 -7.76
C SER A 129 -14.56 -2.13 -7.23
N VAL A 130 -15.61 -2.95 -7.07
CA VAL A 130 -15.53 -4.29 -6.47
C VAL A 130 -14.55 -5.18 -7.24
N ASP A 131 -14.71 -5.32 -8.56
CA ASP A 131 -13.86 -6.19 -9.38
C ASP A 131 -12.40 -5.70 -9.41
N ALA A 132 -12.18 -4.39 -9.44
CA ALA A 132 -10.85 -3.81 -9.32
C ALA A 132 -10.20 -4.12 -7.96
N HIS A 133 -10.92 -4.02 -6.85
CA HIS A 133 -10.44 -4.42 -5.52
C HIS A 133 -10.16 -5.92 -5.41
N ARG A 134 -11.01 -6.76 -6.01
CA ARG A 134 -10.77 -8.22 -6.11
C ARG A 134 -9.43 -8.49 -6.81
N LEU A 135 -9.18 -7.79 -7.91
CA LEU A 135 -7.95 -7.93 -8.66
C LEU A 135 -6.72 -7.48 -7.85
N VAL A 136 -6.82 -6.39 -7.08
CA VAL A 136 -5.75 -5.95 -6.15
C VAL A 136 -5.48 -7.03 -5.09
N ARG A 137 -6.52 -7.57 -4.46
CA ARG A 137 -6.41 -8.64 -3.47
C ARG A 137 -5.75 -9.90 -4.07
N TRP A 138 -6.15 -10.29 -5.27
CA TRP A 138 -5.56 -11.41 -5.99
C TRP A 138 -4.08 -11.16 -6.32
N SER A 139 -3.73 -9.97 -6.78
CA SER A 139 -2.36 -9.59 -7.16
C SER A 139 -1.40 -9.53 -5.96
N SER A 140 -1.91 -9.32 -4.74
CA SER A 140 -1.12 -9.33 -3.50
C SER A 140 -0.40 -10.68 -3.30
N ARG A 141 -1.00 -11.79 -3.75
CA ARG A 141 -0.42 -13.14 -3.70
C ARG A 141 0.85 -13.27 -4.54
N PHE A 142 1.08 -12.34 -5.46
CA PHE A 142 2.22 -12.31 -6.37
C PHE A 142 3.16 -11.13 -6.09
N GLY A 143 2.91 -10.35 -5.02
CA GLY A 143 3.69 -9.17 -4.67
C GLY A 143 3.53 -7.99 -5.66
N ARG A 144 2.40 -7.94 -6.41
CA ARG A 144 2.15 -6.94 -7.46
C ARG A 144 1.08 -5.92 -7.12
N ALA A 145 0.58 -5.93 -5.89
CA ALA A 145 -0.57 -5.10 -5.53
C ALA A 145 -0.29 -3.60 -5.61
N ALA A 146 0.85 -3.13 -5.12
CA ALA A 146 1.19 -1.71 -5.15
C ALA A 146 1.26 -1.16 -6.58
N GLU A 147 1.95 -1.89 -7.46
CA GLU A 147 2.09 -1.57 -8.88
C GLU A 147 0.72 -1.56 -9.58
N LEU A 148 -0.11 -2.57 -9.28
CA LEU A 148 -1.45 -2.68 -9.84
C LEU A 148 -2.37 -1.55 -9.37
N VAL A 149 -2.33 -1.17 -8.09
CA VAL A 149 -3.12 -0.06 -7.55
C VAL A 149 -2.78 1.25 -8.24
N GLU A 150 -1.49 1.57 -8.43
CA GLU A 150 -1.08 2.76 -9.17
C GLU A 150 -1.55 2.72 -10.63
N ALA A 151 -1.42 1.57 -11.31
CA ALA A 151 -1.87 1.40 -12.68
C ALA A 151 -3.40 1.56 -12.82
N LEU A 152 -4.19 1.04 -11.86
CA LEU A 152 -5.64 1.21 -11.82
C LEU A 152 -6.04 2.66 -11.62
N PHE A 153 -5.40 3.38 -10.71
CA PHE A 153 -5.65 4.81 -10.53
C PHE A 153 -5.31 5.61 -11.78
N ALA A 154 -4.16 5.35 -12.40
CA ALA A 154 -3.75 6.03 -13.63
C ALA A 154 -4.74 5.76 -14.77
N ALA A 155 -5.13 4.50 -14.97
CA ALA A 155 -6.10 4.10 -15.97
C ALA A 155 -7.44 4.83 -15.79
N HIS A 156 -7.93 4.91 -14.54
CA HIS A 156 -9.21 5.55 -14.24
C HIS A 156 -9.15 7.07 -14.34
N PHE A 157 -8.20 7.71 -13.65
CA PHE A 157 -8.19 9.17 -13.49
C PHE A 157 -7.39 9.93 -14.55
N THR A 158 -6.40 9.30 -15.17
CA THR A 158 -5.57 9.93 -16.20
C THR A 158 -6.02 9.53 -17.61
N ASP A 159 -6.30 8.25 -17.83
CA ASP A 159 -6.66 7.74 -19.15
C ASP A 159 -8.18 7.75 -19.39
N GLY A 160 -8.99 7.84 -18.34
CA GLY A 160 -10.46 7.80 -18.38
C GLY A 160 -11.01 6.41 -18.69
N ARG A 161 -10.22 5.35 -18.45
CA ARG A 161 -10.63 3.96 -18.68
C ARG A 161 -11.61 3.49 -17.61
N ASP A 162 -12.53 2.64 -18.01
CA ASP A 162 -13.51 2.03 -17.10
C ASP A 162 -12.87 0.83 -16.35
N ILE A 163 -12.48 1.01 -15.09
CA ILE A 163 -11.93 -0.05 -14.25
C ILE A 163 -13.00 -1.03 -13.70
N GLY A 164 -14.24 -0.92 -14.14
CA GLY A 164 -15.28 -1.93 -13.97
C GLY A 164 -15.37 -2.90 -15.16
N ASP A 165 -14.71 -2.56 -16.28
CA ASP A 165 -14.64 -3.41 -17.46
C ASP A 165 -13.58 -4.51 -17.30
N MET A 166 -14.00 -5.77 -17.47
CA MET A 166 -13.12 -6.92 -17.31
C MET A 166 -11.93 -6.87 -18.27
N SER A 167 -12.12 -6.46 -19.51
CA SER A 167 -11.05 -6.40 -20.52
C SER A 167 -10.00 -5.36 -20.14
N VAL A 168 -10.44 -4.23 -19.58
CA VAL A 168 -9.56 -3.18 -19.05
C VAL A 168 -8.76 -3.69 -17.86
N LEU A 169 -9.41 -4.36 -16.91
CA LEU A 169 -8.76 -4.93 -15.73
C LEU A 169 -7.71 -5.98 -16.09
N VAL A 170 -8.04 -6.89 -17.02
CA VAL A 170 -7.11 -7.92 -17.52
C VAL A 170 -5.90 -7.29 -18.22
N ALA A 171 -6.11 -6.27 -19.05
CA ALA A 171 -5.03 -5.57 -19.72
C ALA A 171 -4.10 -4.86 -18.72
N ILE A 172 -4.65 -4.23 -17.67
CA ILE A 172 -3.86 -3.60 -16.60
C ILE A 172 -3.07 -4.66 -15.81
N ALA A 173 -3.70 -5.79 -15.47
CA ALA A 173 -3.00 -6.90 -14.80
C ALA A 173 -1.81 -7.40 -15.63
N ALA A 174 -2.00 -7.55 -16.94
CA ALA A 174 -0.94 -7.96 -17.86
C ALA A 174 0.21 -6.96 -17.92
N SER A 175 -0.08 -5.64 -17.93
CA SER A 175 0.96 -4.61 -17.90
C SER A 175 1.78 -4.61 -16.61
N CYS A 176 1.22 -5.12 -15.50
CA CYS A 176 1.90 -5.32 -14.23
C CYS A 176 2.60 -6.70 -14.12
N GLY A 177 2.77 -7.43 -15.23
CA GLY A 177 3.46 -8.71 -15.28
C GLY A 177 2.64 -9.92 -14.78
N LEU A 178 1.33 -9.76 -14.58
CA LEU A 178 0.43 -10.86 -14.24
C LEU A 178 -0.07 -11.58 -15.51
N ARG A 179 -0.34 -12.89 -15.43
CA ARG A 179 -0.83 -13.64 -16.59
C ARG A 179 -2.28 -13.25 -16.92
N ALA A 180 -2.51 -12.70 -18.11
CA ALA A 180 -3.81 -12.22 -18.57
C ALA A 180 -4.91 -13.29 -18.45
N GLY A 181 -4.64 -14.55 -18.91
CA GLY A 181 -5.59 -15.63 -18.81
C GLY A 181 -5.96 -16.00 -17.37
N ALA A 182 -5.01 -15.93 -16.42
CA ALA A 182 -5.29 -16.17 -15.01
C ALA A 182 -6.10 -15.03 -14.38
N ALA A 183 -5.80 -13.78 -14.72
CA ALA A 183 -6.57 -12.62 -14.30
C ALA A 183 -8.02 -12.68 -14.83
N HIS A 184 -8.19 -13.04 -16.11
CA HIS A 184 -9.50 -13.21 -16.71
C HIS A 184 -10.29 -14.34 -16.00
N ALA A 185 -9.71 -15.51 -15.81
CA ALA A 185 -10.37 -16.64 -15.14
C ALA A 185 -10.78 -16.29 -13.70
N PHE A 186 -9.92 -15.55 -12.97
CA PHE A 186 -10.22 -15.05 -11.62
C PHE A 186 -11.40 -14.07 -11.62
N LEU A 187 -11.40 -13.07 -12.52
CA LEU A 187 -12.45 -12.07 -12.60
C LEU A 187 -13.79 -12.64 -13.12
N ALA A 188 -13.75 -13.68 -13.94
CA ALA A 188 -14.95 -14.38 -14.43
C ALA A 188 -15.65 -15.20 -13.32
N SER A 189 -14.95 -15.50 -12.23
CA SER A 189 -15.54 -16.12 -11.04
C SER A 189 -16.04 -15.08 -10.06
N ASP A 190 -16.74 -15.48 -9.00
CA ASP A 190 -17.12 -14.61 -7.87
C ASP A 190 -16.12 -14.67 -6.71
N CYS A 191 -14.93 -15.26 -6.92
CA CYS A 191 -13.90 -15.35 -5.89
C CYS A 191 -13.58 -14.00 -5.29
N ASP A 192 -13.44 -13.97 -3.96
CA ASP A 192 -13.12 -12.78 -3.15
C ASP A 192 -14.20 -11.67 -3.14
N THR A 193 -15.36 -11.81 -3.81
CA THR A 193 -16.43 -10.78 -3.78
C THR A 193 -16.91 -10.53 -2.36
N ASP A 194 -17.28 -11.57 -1.63
CA ASP A 194 -17.73 -11.44 -0.23
C ASP A 194 -16.63 -10.88 0.68
N ALA A 195 -15.38 -11.21 0.39
CA ALA A 195 -14.25 -10.70 1.14
C ALA A 195 -14.09 -9.16 0.98
N ILE A 196 -14.34 -8.63 -0.22
CA ILE A 196 -14.32 -7.18 -0.45
C ILE A 196 -15.42 -6.48 0.37
N HIS A 197 -16.64 -7.01 0.36
CA HIS A 197 -17.74 -6.46 1.16
C HIS A 197 -17.48 -6.59 2.67
N ALA A 198 -16.92 -7.72 3.12
CA ALA A 198 -16.56 -7.93 4.51
C ALA A 198 -15.48 -6.94 5.00
N ASP A 199 -14.45 -6.70 4.18
CA ASP A 199 -13.39 -5.74 4.49
C ASP A 199 -13.94 -4.29 4.53
N ASN A 200 -14.85 -3.92 3.62
CA ASN A 200 -15.55 -2.64 3.67
C ASN A 200 -16.34 -2.47 4.98
N LEU A 201 -17.12 -3.49 5.38
CA LEU A 201 -17.85 -3.47 6.65
C LEU A 201 -16.90 -3.41 7.86
N ARG A 202 -15.75 -4.09 7.79
CA ARG A 202 -14.71 -4.01 8.83
C ARG A 202 -14.20 -2.59 8.99
N ALA A 203 -13.91 -1.90 7.88
CA ALA A 203 -13.46 -0.51 7.93
C ALA A 203 -14.45 0.39 8.66
N HIS A 204 -15.74 0.28 8.33
CA HIS A 204 -16.81 1.05 9.03
C HIS A 204 -16.89 0.72 10.52
N ARG A 205 -16.78 -0.57 10.92
CA ARG A 205 -16.77 -0.98 12.34
C ARG A 205 -15.58 -0.42 13.10
N LEU A 206 -14.46 -0.18 12.44
CA LEU A 206 -13.29 0.47 13.01
C LEU A 206 -13.41 2.00 13.05
N GLY A 207 -14.54 2.57 12.67
CA GLY A 207 -14.78 4.01 12.66
C GLY A 207 -14.16 4.73 11.45
N ILE A 208 -13.68 4.00 10.43
CA ILE A 208 -13.16 4.59 9.21
C ILE A 208 -14.36 4.96 8.33
N ASN A 209 -14.63 6.27 8.22
CA ASN A 209 -15.77 6.81 7.48
C ASN A 209 -15.36 7.61 6.25
N GLY A 210 -14.07 7.63 5.91
CA GLY A 210 -13.51 8.32 4.76
C GLY A 210 -12.16 7.79 4.36
N VAL A 211 -11.82 7.93 3.09
CA VAL A 211 -10.59 7.40 2.50
C VAL A 211 -9.86 8.46 1.67
N PRO A 212 -8.52 8.35 1.55
CA PRO A 212 -7.68 7.28 2.08
C PRO A 212 -7.57 7.32 3.60
N CYS A 213 -7.32 6.16 4.21
CA CYS A 213 -6.92 6.05 5.61
C CYS A 213 -5.75 5.06 5.70
N PHE A 214 -4.70 5.43 6.41
CA PHE A 214 -3.52 4.60 6.60
C PHE A 214 -3.46 4.18 8.06
N VAL A 215 -3.43 2.87 8.32
CA VAL A 215 -3.30 2.32 9.66
C VAL A 215 -1.91 1.70 9.78
N ILE A 216 -1.08 2.26 10.65
CA ILE A 216 0.32 1.88 10.82
C ILE A 216 0.48 1.10 12.12
N ALA A 217 1.12 -0.07 12.06
CA ALA A 217 1.33 -0.98 13.17
C ALA A 217 0.04 -1.38 13.92
N GLY A 218 -1.14 -1.25 13.28
CA GLY A 218 -2.44 -1.53 13.89
C GLY A 218 -2.86 -0.55 15.00
N ARG A 219 -2.10 0.55 15.21
CA ARG A 219 -2.27 1.48 16.34
C ARG A 219 -2.49 2.92 15.90
N HIS A 220 -1.77 3.37 14.89
CA HIS A 220 -1.83 4.74 14.42
C HIS A 220 -2.66 4.81 13.14
N ALA A 221 -3.72 5.59 13.17
CA ALA A 221 -4.54 5.82 11.99
C ALA A 221 -4.45 7.29 11.55
N ILE A 222 -4.23 7.50 10.26
CA ILE A 222 -4.21 8.82 9.66
C ILE A 222 -5.15 8.84 8.46
N ALA A 223 -6.11 9.77 8.48
CA ALA A 223 -7.11 9.93 7.43
C ALA A 223 -6.75 11.04 6.45
N GLY A 224 -7.15 10.86 5.19
CA GLY A 224 -6.93 11.81 4.11
C GLY A 224 -5.58 11.69 3.43
N ALA A 225 -5.46 12.38 2.29
CA ALA A 225 -4.21 12.49 1.53
C ALA A 225 -3.30 13.52 2.20
N GLN A 226 -2.69 13.13 3.31
CA GLN A 226 -1.80 13.98 4.10
C GLN A 226 -0.52 14.32 3.33
N GLU A 227 0.14 15.43 3.73
CA GLU A 227 1.42 15.82 3.18
C GLU A 227 2.51 14.79 3.56
N PRO A 228 3.53 14.59 2.70
CA PRO A 228 4.58 13.59 2.92
C PRO A 228 5.25 13.69 4.29
N GLU A 229 5.47 14.91 4.79
CA GLU A 229 6.13 15.17 6.10
C GLU A 229 5.29 14.66 7.28
N VAL A 230 3.96 14.65 7.13
CA VAL A 230 3.05 14.10 8.16
C VAL A 230 3.13 12.58 8.16
N ILE A 231 3.20 11.97 6.98
CA ILE A 231 3.37 10.52 6.82
C ILE A 231 4.74 10.10 7.38
N GLU A 232 5.82 10.81 7.05
CA GLU A 232 7.17 10.53 7.53
C GLU A 232 7.24 10.53 9.06
N ARG A 233 6.71 11.58 9.71
CA ARG A 233 6.67 11.67 11.19
C ARG A 233 5.93 10.50 11.82
N LEU A 234 4.82 10.06 11.21
CA LEU A 234 4.07 8.95 11.75
C LEU A 234 4.80 7.62 11.59
N LEU A 235 5.51 7.43 10.46
CA LEU A 235 6.38 6.27 10.26
C LEU A 235 7.52 6.21 11.28
N ASP A 236 8.13 7.36 11.60
CA ASP A 236 9.20 7.45 12.60
C ASP A 236 8.68 7.06 13.99
N VAL A 237 7.54 7.59 14.42
CA VAL A 237 6.92 7.23 15.70
C VAL A 237 6.63 5.72 15.75
N ALA A 238 6.00 5.18 14.72
CA ALA A 238 5.65 3.77 14.67
C ALA A 238 6.88 2.84 14.63
N ALA A 239 7.96 3.27 13.95
CA ALA A 239 9.21 2.52 13.90
C ALA A 239 9.92 2.47 15.27
N VAL A 240 9.95 3.59 15.98
CA VAL A 240 10.51 3.66 17.33
C VAL A 240 9.73 2.76 18.29
N GLU A 241 8.40 2.85 18.29
CA GLU A 241 7.54 2.00 19.13
C GLU A 241 7.73 0.50 18.84
N ALA A 242 7.85 0.12 17.54
CA ALA A 242 8.07 -1.26 17.15
C ALA A 242 9.41 -1.82 17.71
N GLN A 243 10.45 -0.99 17.79
CA GLN A 243 11.73 -1.37 18.39
C GLN A 243 11.61 -1.64 19.90
N PHE A 244 10.84 -0.81 20.63
CA PHE A 244 10.63 -0.99 22.08
C PHE A 244 9.77 -2.20 22.41
N LEU A 245 8.82 -2.57 21.56
CA LEU A 245 7.94 -3.72 21.76
C LEU A 245 8.59 -5.06 21.38
N GLY A 246 9.57 -5.05 20.48
CA GLY A 246 10.34 -6.24 20.09
C GLY A 246 11.46 -6.63 21.08
N VAL A 247 11.71 -5.85 22.11
CA VAL A 247 12.75 -6.10 23.15
C VAL A 247 12.15 -6.78 24.39
N GLY A 248 10.84 -7.04 24.40
CA GLY A 248 10.08 -7.54 25.57
C GLY A 248 9.59 -8.99 25.47
N GLU A 249 10.14 -9.83 24.54
CA GLU A 249 9.90 -11.28 24.49
C GLU A 249 11.15 -12.09 24.71
#